data_39771114dfdf8d75e56f9de2aefa38e8
#
_entry.id   39771114dfdf8d75e56f9de2aefa38e8
#
_cell.length_a   1.000
_cell.length_b   1.000
_cell.length_c   1.000
_cell.angle_alpha   90.00
_cell.angle_beta   90.00
_cell.angle_gamma   90.00
#
_symmetry.space_group_name_H-M   'P 1'
#
loop_
_entity.id
_entity.type
_entity.pdbx_description
1 polymer ?
#
loop_
_entity_poly.entity_id
_entity_poly.type
_entity_poly.pdbx_seq_one_letter_code
_entity_poly.pdbx_strand_id
1 'polypeptide(L)'
;VRVLINESIISHCCWNGNDEIIGFFGAEIDSLNYYRLSIESCNTEKLFFDARKYSDGHPTIVHNRYIISDTYPDKNRIKKLFVYDLVKNDYRELGLFYESMSFFSYSRCDLHPRISVDNRFLFVDSVHSGKRKLYFMRSGICE
;
A
#
# COMPACT_ATOMS: atom_id res chain seq x y z
N VAL A 1 7.21 -12.97 -22.94
CA VAL A 1 7.48 -12.52 -21.55
C VAL A 1 8.58 -11.47 -21.61
N ARG A 2 8.39 -10.33 -20.96
CA ARG A 2 9.34 -9.22 -20.90
C ARG A 2 9.64 -8.91 -19.43
N VAL A 3 10.89 -8.67 -19.09
CA VAL A 3 11.30 -8.14 -17.77
C VAL A 3 11.04 -6.65 -17.79
N LEU A 4 10.25 -6.15 -16.83
CA LEU A 4 9.94 -4.73 -16.70
C LEU A 4 10.94 -4.01 -15.80
N ILE A 5 11.41 -4.70 -14.76
CA ILE A 5 12.34 -4.18 -13.76
C ILE A 5 13.25 -5.31 -13.29
N ASN A 6 14.50 -5.01 -13.02
CA ASN A 6 15.50 -5.97 -12.55
C ASN A 6 16.17 -5.43 -11.27
N GLU A 7 15.37 -5.19 -10.25
CA GLU A 7 15.82 -4.78 -8.93
C GLU A 7 16.00 -5.99 -8.01
N SER A 8 16.87 -5.86 -7.01
CA SER A 8 17.16 -6.96 -6.09
C SER A 8 16.00 -7.26 -5.14
N ILE A 9 15.22 -6.24 -4.81
CA ILE A 9 14.07 -6.36 -3.90
C ILE A 9 12.85 -5.79 -4.61
N ILE A 10 11.86 -6.64 -4.84
CA ILE A 10 10.56 -6.28 -5.44
C ILE A 10 9.48 -6.85 -4.53
N SER A 11 8.60 -6.01 -4.06
CA SER A 11 7.51 -6.41 -3.20
C SER A 11 6.15 -6.14 -3.87
N HIS A 12 5.20 -5.59 -3.14
CA HIS A 12 3.83 -5.43 -3.59
C HIS A 12 3.67 -4.33 -4.63
N CYS A 13 2.77 -4.54 -5.58
CA CYS A 13 2.45 -3.55 -6.60
C CYS A 13 0.95 -3.53 -6.92
N CYS A 14 0.50 -2.44 -7.54
CA CYS A 14 -0.84 -2.28 -8.09
C CYS A 14 -0.79 -1.58 -9.45
N TRP A 15 -1.82 -1.79 -10.25
CA TRP A 15 -2.02 -1.06 -11.49
C TRP A 15 -2.41 0.40 -11.24
N ASN A 16 -1.85 1.29 -12.06
CA ASN A 16 -2.26 2.69 -12.19
C ASN A 16 -2.70 2.93 -13.64
N GLY A 17 -3.99 2.83 -13.89
CA GLY A 17 -4.50 2.83 -15.27
C GLY A 17 -4.09 1.57 -16.05
N ASN A 18 -3.79 1.75 -17.34
CA ASN A 18 -3.46 0.65 -18.25
C ASN A 18 -1.96 0.47 -18.49
N ASP A 19 -1.17 1.50 -18.23
CA ASP A 19 0.21 1.62 -18.73
C ASP A 19 1.25 1.78 -17.62
N GLU A 20 0.81 1.84 -16.38
CA GLU A 20 1.70 2.07 -15.24
C GLU A 20 1.44 1.10 -14.09
N ILE A 21 2.48 0.85 -13.32
CA ILE A 21 2.45 0.12 -12.07
C ILE A 21 3.02 1.03 -10.96
N ILE A 22 2.34 1.05 -9.81
CA ILE A 22 2.92 1.56 -8.56
C ILE A 22 3.40 0.36 -7.76
N GLY A 23 4.68 0.32 -7.41
CA GLY A 23 5.26 -0.79 -6.67
C GLY A 23 6.29 -0.33 -5.64
N PHE A 24 6.52 -1.18 -4.65
CA PHE A 24 7.55 -0.99 -3.63
C PHE A 24 8.76 -1.86 -4.00
N PHE A 25 9.87 -1.22 -4.36
CA PHE A 25 11.08 -1.91 -4.80
C PHE A 25 12.35 -1.07 -4.62
N GLY A 26 13.52 -1.66 -4.87
CA GLY A 26 14.83 -1.02 -4.83
C GLY A 26 15.98 -1.98 -4.99
N ALA A 27 17.15 -1.47 -5.35
CA ALA A 27 18.38 -2.25 -5.49
C ALA A 27 18.91 -2.73 -4.13
N GLU A 28 18.77 -1.90 -3.11
CA GLU A 28 19.24 -2.12 -1.73
C GLU A 28 18.19 -1.64 -0.73
N ILE A 29 18.33 -2.04 0.54
CA ILE A 29 17.38 -1.68 1.61
C ILE A 29 17.21 -0.17 1.73
N ASP A 30 18.28 0.61 1.60
CA ASP A 30 18.23 2.08 1.73
C ASP A 30 17.60 2.77 0.52
N SER A 31 17.50 2.07 -0.62
CA SER A 31 16.85 2.56 -1.83
C SER A 31 15.38 2.18 -1.94
N LEU A 32 14.88 1.31 -1.04
CA LEU A 32 13.49 0.87 -1.03
C LEU A 32 12.53 2.04 -0.92
N ASN A 33 11.58 2.10 -1.86
CA ASN A 33 10.56 3.14 -1.91
C ASN A 33 9.39 2.71 -2.78
N TYR A 34 8.33 3.52 -2.80
CA TYR A 34 7.32 3.43 -3.84
C TYR A 34 7.81 4.11 -5.10
N TYR A 35 7.65 3.42 -6.22
CA TYR A 35 8.00 3.89 -7.55
C TYR A 35 6.81 3.75 -8.48
N ARG A 36 6.72 4.67 -9.43
CA ARG A 36 5.90 4.54 -10.63
C ARG A 36 6.77 3.91 -11.71
N LEU A 37 6.27 2.87 -12.36
CA LEU A 37 6.92 2.17 -13.45
C LEU A 37 6.04 2.22 -14.69
N SER A 38 6.55 2.78 -15.78
CA SER A 38 5.89 2.73 -17.09
C SER A 38 6.10 1.36 -17.74
N ILE A 39 5.00 0.73 -18.18
CA ILE A 39 5.05 -0.57 -18.86
C ILE A 39 5.73 -0.46 -20.22
N GLU A 40 5.48 0.62 -20.94
CA GLU A 40 6.01 0.79 -22.30
C GLU A 40 7.50 1.10 -22.30
N SER A 41 7.92 2.12 -21.58
CA SER A 41 9.32 2.59 -21.56
C SER A 41 10.22 1.87 -20.56
N CYS A 42 9.66 1.16 -19.57
CA CYS A 42 10.35 0.61 -18.40
C CYS A 42 11.05 1.67 -17.54
N ASN A 43 10.70 2.96 -17.70
CA ASN A 43 11.22 4.02 -16.85
C ASN A 43 10.57 3.98 -15.48
N THR A 44 11.37 4.26 -14.45
CA THR A 44 10.93 4.35 -13.08
C THR A 44 11.03 5.78 -12.57
N GLU A 45 10.01 6.21 -11.83
CA GLU A 45 9.98 7.48 -11.11
C GLU A 45 9.79 7.21 -9.63
N LYS A 46 10.74 7.67 -8.80
CA LYS A 46 10.61 7.58 -7.35
C LYS A 46 9.52 8.53 -6.87
N LEU A 47 8.54 8.00 -6.18
CA LEU A 47 7.52 8.79 -5.55
C LEU A 47 8.07 9.40 -4.25
N PHE A 48 7.88 10.71 -4.05
CA PHE A 48 8.36 11.44 -2.88
C PHE A 48 7.58 11.01 -1.63
N PHE A 49 8.12 9.98 -0.99
CA PHE A 49 7.46 9.27 0.07
C PHE A 49 8.54 8.85 1.08
N ASP A 50 8.38 9.18 2.35
CA ASP A 50 9.31 8.71 3.36
C ASP A 50 9.05 7.24 3.69
N ALA A 51 9.56 6.36 2.84
CA ALA A 51 9.41 4.92 2.98
C ALA A 51 9.93 4.38 4.32
N ARG A 52 10.86 5.07 4.97
CA ARG A 52 11.33 4.68 6.30
C ARG A 52 10.26 4.84 7.37
N LYS A 53 9.31 5.76 7.14
CA LYS A 53 8.17 5.99 8.02
C LYS A 53 6.99 5.06 7.74
N TYR A 54 6.85 4.63 6.48
CA TYR A 54 5.67 3.91 5.98
C TYR A 54 6.07 2.71 5.13
N SER A 55 6.96 1.91 5.61
CA SER A 55 7.53 0.72 4.96
C SER A 55 6.58 -0.02 3.99
N ASP A 56 7.09 -1.03 3.35
CA ASP A 56 6.37 -1.95 2.47
C ASP A 56 4.94 -2.29 2.95
N GLY A 57 4.01 -2.33 2.03
CA GLY A 57 2.61 -2.64 2.26
C GLY A 57 1.89 -2.92 0.95
N HIS A 58 0.57 -3.02 0.98
CA HIS A 58 -0.27 -3.42 -0.15
C HIS A 58 -0.90 -2.17 -0.79
N PRO A 59 -0.24 -1.53 -1.76
CA PRO A 59 -0.74 -0.29 -2.34
C PRO A 59 -1.99 -0.51 -3.20
N THR A 60 -2.87 0.47 -3.20
CA THR A 60 -3.86 0.73 -4.24
C THR A 60 -3.82 2.21 -4.58
N ILE A 61 -4.08 2.56 -5.84
CA ILE A 61 -4.02 3.96 -6.30
C ILE A 61 -5.38 4.44 -6.78
N VAL A 62 -5.68 5.70 -6.51
CA VAL A 62 -6.95 6.35 -6.87
C VAL A 62 -6.65 7.66 -7.59
N HIS A 63 -7.30 7.87 -8.73
CA HIS A 63 -7.18 9.08 -9.57
C HIS A 63 -5.73 9.46 -9.95
N ASN A 64 -4.82 8.50 -10.05
CA ASN A 64 -3.38 8.76 -10.28
C ASN A 64 -2.77 9.74 -9.27
N ARG A 65 -3.38 9.86 -8.10
CA ARG A 65 -3.02 10.87 -7.09
C ARG A 65 -2.89 10.29 -5.68
N TYR A 66 -3.83 9.47 -5.26
CA TYR A 66 -3.86 8.98 -3.88
C TYR A 66 -3.37 7.55 -3.82
N ILE A 67 -2.27 7.31 -3.12
CA ILE A 67 -1.83 5.97 -2.77
C ILE A 67 -2.43 5.63 -1.41
N ILE A 68 -3.24 4.58 -1.37
CA ILE A 68 -3.72 3.99 -0.12
C ILE A 68 -2.92 2.73 0.11
N SER A 69 -2.36 2.57 1.29
CA SER A 69 -1.59 1.37 1.62
C SER A 69 -1.71 1.04 3.10
N ASP A 70 -1.21 -0.12 3.47
CA ASP A 70 -1.07 -0.55 4.85
C ASP A 70 0.41 -0.69 5.23
N THR A 71 0.65 -1.02 6.48
CA THR A 71 1.97 -1.44 6.96
C THR A 71 1.90 -2.84 7.54
N TYR A 72 3.03 -3.51 7.61
CA TYR A 72 3.17 -4.67 8.49
C TYR A 72 3.04 -4.25 9.97
N PRO A 73 2.71 -5.20 10.88
CA PRO A 73 2.58 -4.88 12.29
C PRO A 73 3.93 -4.42 12.87
N ASP A 74 3.91 -3.32 13.60
CA ASP A 74 5.04 -2.81 14.35
C ASP A 74 5.32 -3.67 15.61
N LYS A 75 6.27 -3.23 16.46
CA LYS A 75 6.62 -3.90 17.72
C LYS A 75 5.44 -4.01 18.70
N ASN A 76 4.47 -3.13 18.59
CA ASN A 76 3.23 -3.15 19.39
C ASN A 76 2.10 -3.92 18.72
N ARG A 77 2.40 -4.59 17.61
CA ARG A 77 1.43 -5.33 16.80
C ARG A 77 0.34 -4.44 16.18
N ILE A 78 0.67 -3.19 15.90
CA ILE A 78 -0.22 -2.24 15.24
C ILE A 78 0.14 -2.13 13.77
N LYS A 79 -0.84 -2.35 12.91
CA LYS A 79 -0.81 -2.05 11.47
C LYS A 79 -1.48 -0.72 11.21
N LYS A 80 -0.89 0.09 10.34
CA LYS A 80 -1.45 1.36 9.91
C LYS A 80 -2.11 1.21 8.56
N LEU A 81 -3.26 1.83 8.42
CA LEU A 81 -3.89 2.11 7.14
C LEU A 81 -3.72 3.59 6.86
N PHE A 82 -3.23 3.94 5.69
CA PHE A 82 -2.93 5.34 5.37
C PHE A 82 -3.26 5.70 3.92
N VAL A 83 -3.38 6.99 3.67
CA VAL A 83 -3.43 7.58 2.34
C VAL A 83 -2.33 8.61 2.19
N TYR A 84 -1.70 8.62 1.03
CA TYR A 84 -0.72 9.60 0.62
C TYR A 84 -1.20 10.36 -0.61
N ASP A 85 -1.26 11.69 -0.54
CA ASP A 85 -1.61 12.57 -1.65
C ASP A 85 -0.33 12.97 -2.38
N LEU A 86 -0.10 12.42 -3.57
CA LEU A 86 1.08 12.67 -4.39
C LEU A 86 1.20 14.14 -4.83
N VAL A 87 0.08 14.85 -4.97
CA VAL A 87 0.07 16.26 -5.40
C VAL A 87 0.42 17.19 -4.25
N LYS A 88 -0.15 16.95 -3.08
CA LYS A 88 0.10 17.77 -1.90
C LYS A 88 1.35 17.37 -1.13
N ASN A 89 1.92 16.19 -1.46
CA ASN A 89 3.00 15.57 -0.71
C ASN A 89 2.62 15.41 0.78
N ASP A 90 1.39 14.97 1.02
CA ASP A 90 0.79 14.90 2.35
C ASP A 90 0.36 13.48 2.70
N TYR A 91 0.57 13.13 3.95
CA TYR A 91 0.24 11.83 4.51
C TYR A 91 -0.86 11.97 5.56
N ARG A 92 -1.84 11.06 5.47
CA ARG A 92 -2.90 10.96 6.46
C ARG A 92 -3.11 9.51 6.88
N GLU A 93 -3.09 9.26 8.17
CA GLU A 93 -3.46 7.97 8.75
C GLU A 93 -4.98 7.84 8.76
N LEU A 94 -5.48 6.71 8.25
CA LEU A 94 -6.91 6.39 8.18
C LEU A 94 -7.36 5.49 9.32
N GLY A 95 -6.45 4.70 9.89
CA GLY A 95 -6.78 3.82 11.01
C GLY A 95 -5.61 2.99 11.50
N LEU A 96 -5.76 2.53 12.75
CA LEU A 96 -4.82 1.66 13.44
C LEU A 96 -5.51 0.33 13.75
N PHE A 97 -4.86 -0.79 13.42
CA PHE A 97 -5.42 -2.12 13.55
C PHE A 97 -4.48 -3.01 14.35
N TYR A 98 -4.91 -3.42 15.52
CA TYR A 98 -4.18 -4.36 16.36
C TYR A 98 -4.27 -5.78 15.79
N GLU A 99 -3.16 -6.49 15.77
CA GLU A 99 -3.10 -7.91 15.41
C GLU A 99 -2.48 -8.72 16.55
N SER A 100 -3.29 -9.50 17.25
CA SER A 100 -2.82 -10.37 18.31
C SER A 100 -1.72 -11.34 17.84
N MET A 101 -0.82 -11.71 18.73
CA MET A 101 0.23 -12.71 18.49
C MET A 101 -0.34 -14.10 18.12
N SER A 102 -1.62 -14.36 18.39
CA SER A 102 -2.29 -15.58 17.90
C SER A 102 -2.46 -15.65 16.39
N PHE A 103 -2.34 -14.48 15.71
CA PHE A 103 -2.32 -14.40 14.25
C PHE A 103 -0.88 -14.26 13.76
N PHE A 104 -0.22 -15.40 13.63
CA PHE A 104 1.19 -15.47 13.22
C PHE A 104 1.35 -16.48 12.06
N SER A 105 2.36 -16.28 11.24
CA SER A 105 2.68 -17.16 10.09
C SER A 105 1.46 -17.31 9.15
N TYR A 106 0.91 -18.50 8.98
CA TYR A 106 -0.20 -18.79 8.07
C TYR A 106 -1.52 -18.10 8.42
N SER A 107 -1.70 -17.71 9.68
CA SER A 107 -2.91 -17.01 10.14
C SER A 107 -2.79 -15.49 10.06
N ARG A 108 -1.62 -14.93 9.69
CA ARG A 108 -1.42 -13.49 9.52
C ARG A 108 -2.47 -12.90 8.58
N CYS A 109 -2.95 -11.73 8.90
CA CYS A 109 -4.02 -11.07 8.16
C CYS A 109 -3.64 -9.62 7.85
N ASP A 110 -2.90 -9.42 6.75
CA ASP A 110 -2.58 -8.07 6.27
C ASP A 110 -3.86 -7.34 5.86
N LEU A 111 -3.85 -6.01 5.90
CA LEU A 111 -5.08 -5.23 5.68
C LEU A 111 -5.53 -5.24 4.23
N HIS A 112 -4.60 -5.30 3.25
CA HIS A 112 -4.88 -5.32 1.82
C HIS A 112 -5.97 -4.31 1.43
N PRO A 113 -5.71 -3.00 1.53
CA PRO A 113 -6.71 -1.99 1.23
C PRO A 113 -7.18 -2.07 -0.22
N ARG A 114 -8.49 -2.03 -0.41
CA ARG A 114 -9.15 -2.07 -1.73
C ARG A 114 -10.21 -0.99 -1.78
N ILE A 115 -10.26 -0.25 -2.89
CA ILE A 115 -11.24 0.81 -3.10
C ILE A 115 -12.39 0.32 -3.98
N SER A 116 -13.60 0.77 -3.70
CA SER A 116 -14.75 0.52 -4.59
C SER A 116 -14.57 1.24 -5.93
N VAL A 117 -15.23 0.74 -6.98
CA VAL A 117 -15.13 1.31 -8.34
C VAL A 117 -15.53 2.78 -8.39
N ASP A 118 -16.50 3.18 -7.55
CA ASP A 118 -16.95 4.58 -7.42
C ASP A 118 -16.12 5.40 -6.41
N ASN A 119 -15.04 4.81 -5.87
CA ASN A 119 -14.11 5.39 -4.90
C ASN A 119 -14.73 5.85 -3.56
N ARG A 120 -15.99 5.50 -3.28
CA ARG A 120 -16.69 5.92 -2.05
C ARG A 120 -16.33 5.09 -0.83
N PHE A 121 -15.97 3.81 -1.03
CA PHE A 121 -15.73 2.86 0.05
C PHE A 121 -14.35 2.25 -0.04
N LEU A 122 -13.69 2.18 1.11
CA LEU A 122 -12.43 1.50 1.32
C LEU A 122 -12.68 0.22 2.14
N PHE A 123 -12.12 -0.91 1.66
CA PHE A 123 -12.23 -2.21 2.29
C PHE A 123 -10.89 -2.67 2.80
N VAL A 124 -10.89 -3.32 3.96
CA VAL A 124 -9.70 -3.94 4.56
C VAL A 124 -10.02 -5.27 5.20
N ASP A 125 -9.07 -6.19 5.15
CA ASP A 125 -9.11 -7.41 5.95
C ASP A 125 -8.51 -7.12 7.32
N SER A 126 -9.11 -7.59 8.40
CA SER A 126 -8.51 -7.40 9.72
C SER A 126 -8.96 -8.46 10.73
N VAL A 127 -8.09 -8.69 11.71
CA VAL A 127 -8.31 -9.59 12.86
C VAL A 127 -8.43 -8.82 14.18
N HIS A 128 -8.48 -7.49 14.17
CA HIS A 128 -8.50 -6.67 15.38
C HIS A 128 -9.65 -6.98 16.35
N SER A 129 -10.74 -7.56 15.86
CA SER A 129 -11.86 -8.02 16.68
C SER A 129 -11.76 -9.50 17.11
N GLY A 130 -10.57 -10.11 17.01
CA GLY A 130 -10.31 -11.50 17.40
C GLY A 130 -10.64 -12.56 16.34
N LYS A 131 -11.20 -12.16 15.20
CA LYS A 131 -11.47 -13.04 14.04
C LYS A 131 -11.20 -12.26 12.75
N ARG A 132 -10.77 -12.97 11.69
CA ARG A 132 -10.63 -12.38 10.37
C ARG A 132 -12.00 -11.97 9.83
N LYS A 133 -12.12 -10.72 9.47
CA LYS A 133 -13.32 -10.13 8.86
C LYS A 133 -12.93 -9.13 7.79
N LEU A 134 -13.84 -8.94 6.84
CA LEU A 134 -13.78 -7.83 5.89
C LEU A 134 -14.50 -6.63 6.52
N TYR A 135 -13.81 -5.51 6.58
CA TYR A 135 -14.34 -4.23 7.06
C TYR A 135 -14.42 -3.24 5.93
N PHE A 136 -15.33 -2.29 6.01
CA PHE A 136 -15.39 -1.17 5.09
C PHE A 136 -15.60 0.15 5.83
N MET A 137 -15.16 1.23 5.21
CA MET A 137 -15.35 2.60 5.68
C MET A 137 -15.58 3.52 4.49
N ARG A 138 -16.08 4.73 4.71
CA ARG A 138 -16.06 5.76 3.68
C ARG A 138 -14.61 6.15 3.41
N SER A 139 -14.26 6.28 2.13
CA SER A 139 -12.86 6.55 1.74
C SER A 139 -12.42 7.97 2.13
N GLY A 140 -13.32 8.94 2.07
CA GLY A 140 -13.02 10.37 2.29
C GLY A 140 -11.98 10.93 1.29
N ILE A 141 -11.82 10.28 0.14
CA ILE A 141 -10.80 10.63 -0.86
C ILE A 141 -11.38 11.46 -2.00
N CYS A 142 -12.67 11.39 -2.19
CA CYS A 142 -13.40 12.04 -3.29
C CYS A 142 -14.17 13.29 -2.87
N GLU A 143 -13.90 13.85 -1.68
CA GLU A 143 -14.52 15.09 -1.20
C GLU A 143 -13.56 16.27 -1.33
#